data_7d7bb71ac3b4ca1b497ef8b2c6ebdafd
#
_entry.id   7d7bb71ac3b4ca1b497ef8b2c6ebdafd
#
_cell.length_a   1.000
_cell.length_b   1.000
_cell.length_c   1.000
_cell.angle_alpha   90.00
_cell.angle_beta   90.00
_cell.angle_gamma   90.00
#
_symmetry.space_group_name_H-M   'P 1'
#
loop_
_entity.id
_entity.type
_entity.pdbx_description
1 polymer ?
#
loop_
_entity_poly.entity_id
_entity_poly.type
_entity_poly.pdbx_seq_one_letter_code
_entity_poly.pdbx_strand_id
1 'polypeptide(L)'
;QALREVLGEHVEQKGSLVTPEGLRFDFSHFQKVTAEELRRVEQIVNARIREDIPLQDHRDMPIDEARKLGAIALFGEKYGDKVRVVQFGKSVELCGGCHAASTGRLGMFKILSESSVAAGVRRVEAITGAQVESLLYSLIDTAAELRSIFNNAPDLKAAVQKTIDENSELHSELSGLMR
;
A
#
# COMPACT_ATOMS: atom_id res chain seq x y z
N GLN A 1 11.57 -2.22 0.23
CA GLN A 1 12.00 -3.23 1.21
C GLN A 1 10.84 -4.14 1.62
N ALA A 2 9.69 -3.63 2.11
CA ALA A 2 8.57 -4.45 2.57
C ALA A 2 8.07 -5.46 1.52
N LEU A 3 7.96 -5.06 0.26
CA LEU A 3 7.61 -5.97 -0.84
C LEU A 3 8.64 -7.11 -1.00
N ARG A 4 9.93 -6.84 -0.85
CA ARG A 4 10.97 -7.87 -0.90
C ARG A 4 10.89 -8.84 0.28
N GLU A 5 10.57 -8.34 1.46
CA GLU A 5 10.39 -9.17 2.67
C GLU A 5 9.21 -10.12 2.53
N VAL A 6 8.16 -9.73 1.82
CA VAL A 6 6.93 -10.55 1.65
C VAL A 6 6.98 -11.42 0.40
N LEU A 7 7.42 -10.87 -0.73
CA LEU A 7 7.33 -11.52 -2.04
C LEU A 7 8.65 -12.19 -2.49
N GLY A 8 9.78 -11.76 -1.94
CA GLY A 8 11.10 -12.29 -2.25
C GLY A 8 12.08 -11.28 -2.83
N GLU A 9 13.34 -11.68 -2.86
CA GLU A 9 14.45 -10.80 -3.25
C GLU A 9 14.47 -10.39 -4.73
N HIS A 10 13.71 -11.09 -5.59
CA HIS A 10 13.53 -10.77 -7.01
C HIS A 10 12.78 -9.45 -7.25
N VAL A 11 12.12 -8.91 -6.22
CA VAL A 11 11.38 -7.65 -6.32
C VAL A 11 12.35 -6.48 -6.45
N GLU A 12 12.26 -5.80 -7.58
CA GLU A 12 13.04 -4.59 -7.90
C GLU A 12 12.10 -3.47 -8.34
N GLN A 13 12.44 -2.23 -8.00
CA GLN A 13 11.71 -1.07 -8.51
C GLN A 13 11.88 -0.94 -10.01
N LYS A 14 10.76 -0.81 -10.73
CA LYS A 14 10.70 -0.54 -12.17
C LYS A 14 10.23 0.89 -12.47
N GLY A 15 9.58 1.53 -11.53
CA GLY A 15 9.15 2.92 -11.59
C GLY A 15 8.50 3.36 -10.30
N SER A 16 8.44 4.65 -10.06
CA SER A 16 7.69 5.24 -8.95
C SER A 16 7.25 6.65 -9.27
N LEU A 17 6.15 7.05 -8.66
CA LEU A 17 5.66 8.42 -8.66
C LEU A 17 5.08 8.72 -7.29
N VAL A 18 5.50 9.84 -6.70
CA VAL A 18 4.97 10.35 -5.43
C VAL A 18 4.41 11.74 -5.66
N THR A 19 3.15 11.94 -5.27
CA THR A 19 2.44 13.22 -5.32
C THR A 19 1.81 13.52 -3.95
N PRO A 20 1.28 14.73 -3.72
CA PRO A 20 0.54 15.02 -2.50
C PRO A 20 -0.71 14.14 -2.30
N GLU A 21 -1.30 13.64 -3.39
CA GLU A 21 -2.51 12.83 -3.38
C GLU A 21 -2.23 11.35 -3.10
N GLY A 22 -1.00 10.88 -3.38
CA GLY A 22 -0.65 9.49 -3.17
C GLY A 22 0.62 9.07 -3.88
N LEU A 23 0.88 7.79 -3.88
CA LEU A 23 2.03 7.21 -4.57
C LEU A 23 1.62 6.01 -5.42
N ARG A 24 2.41 5.78 -6.46
CA ARG A 24 2.42 4.50 -7.17
C ARG A 24 3.84 3.95 -7.19
N PHE A 25 3.95 2.64 -7.14
CA PHE A 25 5.21 1.94 -7.16
C PHE A 25 5.11 0.73 -8.06
N ASP A 26 5.94 0.68 -9.10
CA ASP A 26 6.00 -0.40 -10.07
C ASP A 26 7.20 -1.29 -9.73
N PHE A 27 7.00 -2.60 -9.73
CA PHE A 27 8.00 -3.56 -9.31
C PHE A 27 7.93 -4.87 -10.09
N SER A 28 9.07 -5.57 -10.17
CA SER A 28 9.15 -6.88 -10.81
C SER A 28 8.47 -7.94 -9.96
N HIS A 29 7.43 -8.56 -10.51
CA HIS A 29 6.76 -9.73 -9.94
C HIS A 29 5.84 -10.35 -10.99
N PHE A 30 5.82 -11.68 -11.10
CA PHE A 30 5.08 -12.37 -12.17
C PHE A 30 3.65 -12.71 -11.80
N GLN A 31 3.34 -12.85 -10.52
CA GLN A 31 2.03 -13.25 -10.04
C GLN A 31 1.24 -12.06 -9.49
N LYS A 32 -0.08 -12.20 -9.46
CA LYS A 32 -0.94 -11.27 -8.73
C LYS A 32 -0.60 -11.34 -7.25
N VAL A 33 -0.39 -10.19 -6.63
CA VAL A 33 -0.18 -10.12 -5.17
C VAL A 33 -1.52 -10.33 -4.47
N THR A 34 -1.54 -11.26 -3.53
CA THR A 34 -2.77 -11.59 -2.79
C THR A 34 -3.14 -10.50 -1.78
N ALA A 35 -4.41 -10.47 -1.38
CA ALA A 35 -4.88 -9.54 -0.35
C ALA A 35 -4.14 -9.73 1.00
N GLU A 36 -3.76 -10.97 1.32
CA GLU A 36 -3.00 -11.29 2.53
C GLU A 36 -1.57 -10.74 2.44
N GLU A 37 -0.89 -10.94 1.31
CA GLU A 37 0.45 -10.41 1.05
C GLU A 37 0.45 -8.88 1.10
N LEU A 38 -0.52 -8.22 0.44
CA LEU A 38 -0.68 -6.76 0.49
C LEU A 38 -0.87 -6.25 1.92
N ARG A 39 -1.71 -6.94 2.71
CA ARG A 39 -1.92 -6.60 4.12
C ARG A 39 -0.65 -6.74 4.94
N ARG A 40 0.14 -7.78 4.69
CA ARG A 40 1.42 -7.97 5.35
C ARG A 40 2.43 -6.88 4.99
N VAL A 41 2.47 -6.46 3.73
CA VAL A 41 3.28 -5.31 3.29
C VAL A 41 2.86 -4.04 4.02
N GLU A 42 1.55 -3.74 4.10
CA GLU A 42 1.03 -2.60 4.85
C GLU A 42 1.43 -2.64 6.34
N GLN A 43 1.33 -3.81 6.97
CA GLN A 43 1.69 -3.99 8.37
C GLN A 43 3.18 -3.70 8.61
N ILE A 44 4.06 -4.18 7.73
CA ILE A 44 5.50 -3.91 7.81
C ILE A 44 5.78 -2.42 7.65
N VAL A 45 5.20 -1.78 6.63
CA VAL A 45 5.40 -0.34 6.39
C VAL A 45 4.91 0.48 7.57
N ASN A 46 3.69 0.20 8.06
CA ASN A 46 3.13 0.92 9.21
C ASN A 46 3.91 0.67 10.52
N ALA A 47 4.49 -0.52 10.70
CA ALA A 47 5.39 -0.77 11.82
C ALA A 47 6.63 0.14 11.76
N ARG A 48 7.28 0.24 10.59
CA ARG A 48 8.43 1.14 10.37
C ARG A 48 8.07 2.61 10.55
N ILE A 49 6.86 3.02 10.15
CA ILE A 49 6.36 4.38 10.40
C ILE A 49 6.24 4.65 11.90
N ARG A 50 5.68 3.72 12.68
CA ARG A 50 5.54 3.88 14.14
C ARG A 50 6.87 3.86 14.90
N GLU A 51 7.90 3.24 14.34
CA GLU A 51 9.26 3.28 14.89
C GLU A 51 9.91 4.68 14.81
N ASP A 52 9.34 5.59 14.00
CA ASP A 52 9.85 6.94 13.75
C ASP A 52 11.35 6.97 13.44
N ILE A 53 11.76 6.13 12.50
CA ILE A 53 13.17 5.95 12.13
C ILE A 53 13.69 7.23 11.47
N PRO A 54 14.75 7.86 11.99
CA PRO A 54 15.30 9.07 11.42
C PRO A 54 16.00 8.81 10.09
N LEU A 55 15.95 9.81 9.20
CA LEU A 55 16.72 9.84 7.97
C LEU A 55 18.22 9.97 8.27
N GLN A 56 19.01 9.09 7.69
CA GLN A 56 20.47 9.25 7.55
C GLN A 56 20.77 9.55 6.07
N ASP A 57 21.17 10.78 5.80
CA ASP A 57 21.48 11.29 4.45
C ASP A 57 22.99 11.36 4.25
N HIS A 58 23.53 10.34 3.59
CA HIS A 58 24.97 10.26 3.28
C HIS A 58 25.21 10.83 1.88
N ARG A 59 25.68 12.06 1.82
CA ARG A 59 26.03 12.73 0.56
C ARG A 59 27.48 12.45 0.20
N ASP A 60 27.76 12.36 -1.10
CA ASP A 60 29.11 12.14 -1.65
C ASP A 60 29.82 10.87 -1.11
N MET A 61 29.05 9.81 -0.81
CA MET A 61 29.63 8.53 -0.40
C MET A 61 30.30 7.84 -1.59
N PRO A 62 31.54 7.29 -1.42
CA PRO A 62 32.13 6.45 -2.44
C PRO A 62 31.21 5.24 -2.77
N ILE A 63 31.06 4.93 -4.07
CA ILE A 63 30.15 3.87 -4.51
C ILE A 63 30.47 2.51 -3.90
N ASP A 64 31.75 2.22 -3.68
CA ASP A 64 32.17 0.95 -3.08
C ASP A 64 31.79 0.85 -1.59
N GLU A 65 31.75 1.97 -0.87
CA GLU A 65 31.24 2.02 0.52
C GLU A 65 29.73 1.84 0.54
N ALA A 66 29.02 2.50 -0.38
CA ALA A 66 27.57 2.32 -0.51
C ALA A 66 27.20 0.86 -0.80
N ARG A 67 27.95 0.18 -1.65
CA ARG A 67 27.77 -1.27 -1.92
C ARG A 67 28.02 -2.14 -0.69
N LYS A 68 29.05 -1.83 0.09
CA LYS A 68 29.36 -2.53 1.36
C LYS A 68 28.24 -2.38 2.39
N LEU A 69 27.54 -1.24 2.40
CA LEU A 69 26.35 -1.01 3.22
C LEU A 69 25.12 -1.76 2.72
N GLY A 70 25.19 -2.43 1.57
CA GLY A 70 24.07 -3.12 0.96
C GLY A 70 23.06 -2.18 0.29
N ALA A 71 23.51 -0.99 -0.14
CA ALA A 71 22.62 -0.03 -0.80
C ALA A 71 22.02 -0.61 -2.08
N ILE A 72 20.69 -0.54 -2.18
CA ILE A 72 19.94 -0.95 -3.36
C ILE A 72 20.04 0.15 -4.39
N ALA A 73 20.56 -0.20 -5.59
CA ALA A 73 20.64 0.69 -6.74
C ALA A 73 19.40 0.52 -7.63
N LEU A 74 18.95 1.60 -8.28
CA LEU A 74 17.91 1.51 -9.30
C LEU A 74 18.46 0.80 -10.55
N PHE A 75 17.67 -0.11 -11.09
CA PHE A 75 18.04 -0.85 -12.28
C PHE A 75 18.22 0.09 -13.49
N GLY A 76 19.36 -0.03 -14.18
CA GLY A 76 19.65 0.72 -15.41
C GLY A 76 20.25 2.11 -15.22
N GLU A 77 20.41 2.60 -14.00
CA GLU A 77 21.13 3.85 -13.75
C GLU A 77 22.66 3.66 -13.71
N LYS A 78 23.36 4.58 -14.34
CA LYS A 78 24.83 4.66 -14.26
C LYS A 78 25.20 5.64 -13.14
N TYR A 79 25.84 5.12 -12.12
CA TYR A 79 26.31 5.92 -10.99
C TYR A 79 27.77 6.33 -11.19
N GLY A 80 28.11 7.56 -10.77
CA GLY A 80 29.50 8.02 -10.71
C GLY A 80 30.26 7.41 -9.54
N ASP A 81 31.47 7.87 -9.31
CA ASP A 81 32.36 7.42 -8.23
C ASP A 81 31.78 7.75 -6.83
N LYS A 82 30.94 8.78 -6.73
CA LYS A 82 30.26 9.22 -5.52
C LYS A 82 28.77 9.23 -5.72
N VAL A 83 28.06 8.79 -4.70
CA VAL A 83 26.60 8.64 -4.71
C VAL A 83 25.98 9.20 -3.43
N ARG A 84 24.70 9.56 -3.50
CA ARG A 84 23.92 9.86 -2.31
C ARG A 84 23.23 8.59 -1.84
N VAL A 85 23.46 8.23 -0.57
CA VAL A 85 22.82 7.10 0.10
C VAL A 85 21.82 7.63 1.10
N VAL A 86 20.57 7.17 0.96
CA VAL A 86 19.46 7.44 1.87
C VAL A 86 19.22 6.19 2.71
N GLN A 87 19.25 6.34 4.02
CA GLN A 87 19.11 5.22 4.95
C GLN A 87 18.04 5.51 6.00
N PHE A 88 17.13 4.56 6.18
CA PHE A 88 16.17 4.49 7.28
C PHE A 88 16.34 3.13 7.98
N GLY A 89 17.07 3.11 9.07
CA GLY A 89 17.41 1.87 9.78
C GLY A 89 18.14 0.88 8.86
N LYS A 90 17.53 -0.26 8.59
CA LYS A 90 18.08 -1.32 7.72
C LYS A 90 17.83 -1.07 6.22
N SER A 91 16.96 -0.12 5.87
CA SER A 91 16.69 0.23 4.48
C SER A 91 17.75 1.20 3.99
N VAL A 92 18.53 0.80 3.00
CA VAL A 92 19.64 1.57 2.43
C VAL A 92 19.47 1.61 0.92
N GLU A 93 19.33 2.80 0.34
CA GLU A 93 19.07 2.97 -1.08
C GLU A 93 19.88 4.11 -1.68
N LEU A 94 20.26 3.97 -2.94
CA LEU A 94 20.78 5.07 -3.73
C LEU A 94 19.61 5.91 -4.23
N CYS A 95 19.48 7.16 -3.78
CA CYS A 95 18.36 8.00 -4.17
C CYS A 95 18.73 9.49 -4.17
N GLY A 96 18.47 10.16 -5.29
CA GLY A 96 18.64 11.61 -5.43
C GLY A 96 17.42 12.45 -5.03
N GLY A 97 16.27 11.81 -4.71
CA GLY A 97 15.01 12.48 -4.44
C GLY A 97 14.90 13.13 -3.06
N CYS A 98 13.77 13.77 -2.81
CA CYS A 98 13.43 14.33 -1.49
C CYS A 98 12.86 13.22 -0.58
N HIS A 99 13.22 13.29 0.70
CA HIS A 99 12.79 12.34 1.71
C HIS A 99 12.29 13.05 2.97
N ALA A 100 11.36 12.41 3.68
CA ALA A 100 10.93 12.86 5.00
C ALA A 100 12.09 12.78 6.02
N ALA A 101 12.06 13.63 7.03
CA ALA A 101 13.09 13.64 8.07
C ALA A 101 13.08 12.37 8.94
N SER A 102 11.93 11.71 9.06
CA SER A 102 11.78 10.42 9.72
C SER A 102 10.57 9.68 9.16
N THR A 103 10.48 8.37 9.40
CA THR A 103 9.35 7.56 8.94
C THR A 103 8.04 7.94 9.61
N GLY A 104 8.06 8.41 10.85
CA GLY A 104 6.88 8.86 11.60
C GLY A 104 6.15 10.04 10.97
N ARG A 105 6.87 10.88 10.19
CA ARG A 105 6.29 12.01 9.47
C ARG A 105 5.30 11.62 8.36
N LEU A 106 5.31 10.37 7.92
CA LEU A 106 4.43 9.89 6.86
C LEU A 106 2.98 9.68 7.32
N GLY A 107 2.76 9.42 8.59
CA GLY A 107 1.47 8.97 9.09
C GLY A 107 1.13 7.55 8.61
N MET A 108 -0.12 7.12 8.77
CA MET A 108 -0.56 5.80 8.35
C MET A 108 -0.45 5.62 6.83
N PHE A 109 0.03 4.44 6.42
CA PHE A 109 0.12 4.02 5.02
C PHE A 109 -1.00 3.04 4.68
N LYS A 110 -1.64 3.20 3.52
CA LYS A 110 -2.68 2.30 3.02
C LYS A 110 -2.52 2.02 1.53
N ILE A 111 -2.49 0.75 1.14
CA ILE A 111 -2.54 0.32 -0.26
C ILE A 111 -4.00 0.39 -0.73
N LEU A 112 -4.25 1.05 -1.85
CA LEU A 112 -5.59 1.18 -2.46
C LEU A 112 -5.83 0.15 -3.54
N SER A 113 -4.81 -0.13 -4.36
CA SER A 113 -4.94 -1.04 -5.51
C SER A 113 -3.64 -1.78 -5.80
N GLU A 114 -3.78 -2.90 -6.49
CA GLU A 114 -2.70 -3.69 -7.07
C GLU A 114 -3.12 -4.14 -8.47
N SER A 115 -2.25 -3.95 -9.47
CA SER A 115 -2.55 -4.27 -10.86
C SER A 115 -1.31 -4.68 -11.65
N SER A 116 -1.52 -5.32 -12.81
CA SER A 116 -0.47 -5.57 -13.79
C SER A 116 -0.33 -4.36 -14.71
N VAL A 117 0.90 -3.94 -15.00
CA VAL A 117 1.17 -2.84 -15.96
C VAL A 117 1.95 -3.31 -17.18
N ALA A 118 2.70 -4.41 -17.04
CA ALA A 118 3.41 -5.07 -18.12
C ALA A 118 3.68 -6.54 -17.75
N ALA A 119 4.19 -7.33 -18.69
CA ALA A 119 4.63 -8.68 -18.39
C ALA A 119 5.72 -8.67 -17.31
N GLY A 120 5.48 -9.36 -16.20
CA GLY A 120 6.39 -9.41 -15.06
C GLY A 120 6.54 -8.11 -14.26
N VAL A 121 5.65 -7.12 -14.47
CA VAL A 121 5.65 -5.86 -13.72
C VAL A 121 4.28 -5.60 -13.09
N ARG A 122 4.28 -5.46 -11.78
CA ARG A 122 3.10 -5.13 -10.97
C ARG A 122 3.18 -3.70 -10.46
N ARG A 123 2.02 -3.10 -10.20
CA ARG A 123 1.88 -1.76 -9.63
C ARG A 123 1.05 -1.83 -8.37
N VAL A 124 1.51 -1.14 -7.33
CA VAL A 124 0.69 -0.77 -6.17
C VAL A 124 0.46 0.73 -6.17
N GLU A 125 -0.76 1.12 -5.82
CA GLU A 125 -1.11 2.51 -5.53
C GLU A 125 -1.47 2.63 -4.06
N ALA A 126 -0.96 3.66 -3.41
CA ALA A 126 -1.09 3.83 -1.97
C ALA A 126 -1.21 5.30 -1.57
N ILE A 127 -1.72 5.53 -0.38
CA ILE A 127 -1.87 6.83 0.25
C ILE A 127 -1.28 6.82 1.65
N THR A 128 -0.96 8.01 2.18
CA THR A 128 -0.45 8.18 3.54
C THR A 128 -1.11 9.37 4.25
N GLY A 129 -0.96 9.43 5.57
CA GLY A 129 -1.31 10.60 6.38
C GLY A 129 -2.74 11.06 6.21
N ALA A 130 -2.94 12.33 5.89
CA ALA A 130 -4.27 12.96 5.78
C ALA A 130 -5.18 12.29 4.74
N GLN A 131 -4.64 11.70 3.69
CA GLN A 131 -5.43 10.98 2.71
C GLN A 131 -6.02 9.69 3.31
N VAL A 132 -5.29 9.02 4.19
CA VAL A 132 -5.80 7.84 4.92
C VAL A 132 -6.88 8.25 5.92
N GLU A 133 -6.71 9.37 6.63
CA GLU A 133 -7.72 9.92 7.55
C GLU A 133 -9.03 10.20 6.79
N SER A 134 -8.95 10.87 5.65
CA SER A 134 -10.13 11.16 4.80
C SER A 134 -10.83 9.87 4.35
N LEU A 135 -10.07 8.86 3.96
CA LEU A 135 -10.62 7.55 3.59
C LEU A 135 -11.33 6.88 4.78
N LEU A 136 -10.71 6.91 5.96
CA LEU A 136 -11.30 6.32 7.18
C LEU A 136 -12.61 7.00 7.56
N TYR A 137 -12.67 8.34 7.55
CA TYR A 137 -13.89 9.09 7.83
C TYR A 137 -15.01 8.73 6.84
N SER A 138 -14.69 8.73 5.55
CA SER A 138 -15.68 8.34 4.51
C SER A 138 -16.23 6.92 4.73
N LEU A 139 -15.38 5.96 5.07
CA LEU A 139 -15.81 4.58 5.34
C LEU A 139 -16.66 4.48 6.62
N ILE A 140 -16.29 5.22 7.67
CA ILE A 140 -17.04 5.25 8.93
C ILE A 140 -18.42 5.86 8.71
N ASP A 141 -18.50 6.99 7.99
CA ASP A 141 -19.75 7.69 7.69
C ASP A 141 -20.66 6.80 6.84
N THR A 142 -20.13 6.17 5.79
CA THR A 142 -20.88 5.22 4.96
C THR A 142 -21.43 4.04 5.79
N ALA A 143 -20.62 3.49 6.70
CA ALA A 143 -21.04 2.41 7.56
C ALA A 143 -22.14 2.86 8.55
N ALA A 144 -22.07 4.09 9.07
CA ALA A 144 -23.07 4.68 9.95
C ALA A 144 -24.40 4.92 9.21
N GLU A 145 -24.34 5.46 7.99
CA GLU A 145 -25.51 5.66 7.14
C GLU A 145 -26.21 4.34 6.81
N LEU A 146 -25.45 3.32 6.40
CA LEU A 146 -25.99 1.99 6.14
C LEU A 146 -26.64 1.39 7.37
N ARG A 147 -26.04 1.51 8.55
CA ARG A 147 -26.66 1.04 9.80
C ARG A 147 -27.97 1.74 10.07
N SER A 148 -28.04 3.06 9.83
CA SER A 148 -29.28 3.85 10.00
C SER A 148 -30.40 3.33 9.09
N ILE A 149 -30.11 3.00 7.84
CA ILE A 149 -31.07 2.42 6.88
C ILE A 149 -31.60 1.07 7.41
N PHE A 150 -30.78 0.28 8.07
CA PHE A 150 -31.15 -1.02 8.66
C PHE A 150 -31.54 -0.92 10.16
N ASN A 151 -32.21 0.17 10.56
CA ASN A 151 -32.71 0.39 11.91
C ASN A 151 -31.65 0.23 13.02
N ASN A 152 -30.41 0.69 12.75
CA ASN A 152 -29.27 0.57 13.65
C ASN A 152 -28.94 -0.88 14.07
N ALA A 153 -29.13 -1.83 13.16
CA ALA A 153 -28.84 -3.23 13.41
C ALA A 153 -27.41 -3.42 13.96
N PRO A 154 -27.23 -4.16 15.06
CA PRO A 154 -25.90 -4.41 15.63
C PRO A 154 -25.01 -5.22 14.71
N ASP A 155 -25.58 -6.13 13.94
CA ASP A 155 -24.91 -6.87 12.85
C ASP A 155 -25.48 -6.44 11.49
N LEU A 156 -24.80 -5.48 10.86
CA LEU A 156 -25.20 -4.95 9.56
C LEU A 156 -25.17 -6.02 8.46
N LYS A 157 -24.18 -6.92 8.49
CA LYS A 157 -24.06 -7.97 7.46
C LYS A 157 -25.23 -8.93 7.52
N ALA A 158 -25.60 -9.36 8.70
CA ALA A 158 -26.78 -10.23 8.91
C ALA A 158 -28.07 -9.54 8.47
N ALA A 159 -28.24 -8.25 8.78
CA ALA A 159 -29.41 -7.47 8.37
C ALA A 159 -29.53 -7.34 6.84
N VAL A 160 -28.43 -7.05 6.15
CA VAL A 160 -28.40 -6.99 4.68
C VAL A 160 -28.70 -8.35 4.08
N GLN A 161 -28.08 -9.43 4.57
CA GLN A 161 -28.33 -10.78 4.06
C GLN A 161 -29.79 -11.18 4.22
N LYS A 162 -30.37 -10.92 5.39
CA LYS A 162 -31.80 -11.19 5.64
C LYS A 162 -32.70 -10.48 4.63
N THR A 163 -32.44 -9.21 4.33
CA THR A 163 -33.25 -8.46 3.33
C THR A 163 -33.09 -9.03 1.93
N ILE A 164 -31.92 -9.50 1.56
CA ILE A 164 -31.67 -10.16 0.26
C ILE A 164 -32.47 -11.46 0.18
N ASP A 165 -32.46 -12.27 1.24
CA ASP A 165 -33.16 -13.56 1.32
C ASP A 165 -34.67 -13.35 1.24
N GLU A 166 -35.22 -12.43 2.02
CA GLU A 166 -36.65 -12.06 2.01
C GLU A 166 -37.08 -11.56 0.61
N ASN A 167 -36.27 -10.74 -0.05
CA ASN A 167 -36.55 -10.27 -1.41
C ASN A 167 -36.61 -11.45 -2.40
N SER A 168 -35.66 -12.39 -2.30
CA SER A 168 -35.61 -13.59 -3.15
C SER A 168 -36.85 -14.49 -2.94
N GLU A 169 -37.30 -14.68 -1.71
CA GLU A 169 -38.52 -15.43 -1.37
C GLU A 169 -39.75 -14.75 -1.99
N LEU A 170 -39.94 -13.45 -1.79
CA LEU A 170 -41.06 -12.68 -2.34
C LEU A 170 -41.09 -12.75 -3.88
N HIS A 171 -39.94 -12.68 -4.56
CA HIS A 171 -39.87 -12.86 -6.00
C HIS A 171 -40.30 -14.26 -6.46
N SER A 172 -39.92 -15.28 -5.71
CA SER A 172 -40.33 -16.68 -5.97
C SER A 172 -41.86 -16.87 -5.80
N GLU A 173 -42.43 -16.33 -4.72
CA GLU A 173 -43.87 -16.38 -4.48
C GLU A 173 -44.67 -15.65 -5.56
N LEU A 174 -44.27 -14.43 -5.94
CA LEU A 174 -44.89 -13.67 -7.03
C LEU A 174 -44.88 -14.46 -8.34
N SER A 175 -43.74 -15.07 -8.68
CA SER A 175 -43.59 -15.88 -9.90
C SER A 175 -44.49 -17.13 -9.86
N GLY A 176 -44.75 -17.68 -8.69
CA GLY A 176 -45.66 -18.80 -8.48
C GLY A 176 -47.13 -18.41 -8.64
N LEU A 177 -47.51 -17.20 -8.22
CA LEU A 177 -48.90 -16.69 -8.32
C LEU A 177 -49.24 -16.24 -9.75
N MET A 178 -48.28 -15.93 -10.58
CA MET A 178 -48.48 -15.51 -11.98
C MET A 178 -48.55 -16.67 -12.98
N ARG A 179 -48.43 -17.92 -12.55
CA ARG A 179 -48.57 -19.14 -13.35
C ARG A 179 -49.97 -19.74 -13.16
#